data_9a0fb5d10190ef7f73c6652f539758a2
#
_entry.id   9a0fb5d10190ef7f73c6652f539758a2
#
_cell.length_a   1.000
_cell.length_b   1.000
_cell.length_c   1.000
_cell.angle_alpha   90.00
_cell.angle_beta   90.00
_cell.angle_gamma   90.00
#
_symmetry.space_group_name_H-M   'P 1'
#
loop_
_entity.id
_entity.type
_entity.pdbx_description
1 polymer ?
#
loop_
_entity_poly.entity_id
_entity_poly.type
_entity_poly.pdbx_seq_one_letter_code
_entity_poly.pdbx_strand_id
1 'polypeptide(L)'
;MICAINANIMMNQQSIEIFRCAGLDSGIAFFSDPIPSHETLIADVKATPHAELFCHRYQTDQLMVLSGSLDLIILQNRRFQFIRLKQKDRTWVRIPPRVPHAAIIRNGQIATVVNAVLRHGPVDPRDYQPRPIPRALMPQWLALQSLDPPNQSCAAVPTHPTAEWG
;
A
#
# COMPACT_ATOMS: atom_id res chain seq x y z
N MET A 1 9.15 -15.33 46.62
CA MET A 1 8.71 -14.06 45.96
C MET A 1 8.89 -14.24 44.48
N ILE A 2 7.83 -14.71 43.78
CA ILE A 2 7.87 -15.07 42.35
C ILE A 2 7.38 -13.86 41.58
N CYS A 3 8.27 -13.26 40.82
CA CYS A 3 7.95 -12.13 39.95
C CYS A 3 7.22 -12.64 38.72
N ALA A 4 5.93 -12.32 38.59
CA ALA A 4 5.12 -12.62 37.41
C ALA A 4 5.58 -11.74 36.27
N ILE A 5 6.15 -12.36 35.25
CA ILE A 5 6.43 -11.72 33.95
C ILE A 5 5.11 -11.61 33.21
N ASN A 6 4.52 -10.42 33.19
CA ASN A 6 3.41 -10.09 32.32
C ASN A 6 3.93 -10.07 30.86
N ALA A 7 3.74 -11.16 30.16
CA ALA A 7 3.89 -11.20 28.71
C ALA A 7 2.70 -10.44 28.09
N ASN A 8 2.85 -9.13 27.91
CA ASN A 8 2.00 -8.35 27.05
C ASN A 8 2.25 -8.84 25.60
N ILE A 9 1.45 -9.80 25.15
CA ILE A 9 1.34 -10.12 23.73
C ILE A 9 0.66 -8.92 23.07
N MET A 10 1.44 -7.90 22.73
CA MET A 10 1.01 -6.91 21.76
C MET A 10 0.75 -7.66 20.47
N MET A 11 -0.51 -7.90 20.16
CA MET A 11 -0.93 -8.18 18.79
C MET A 11 -0.51 -6.97 17.97
N ASN A 12 0.61 -7.10 17.30
CA ASN A 12 1.15 -6.11 16.39
C ASN A 12 0.12 -5.98 15.25
N GLN A 13 -0.78 -5.01 15.38
CA GLN A 13 -1.76 -4.71 14.36
C GLN A 13 -0.95 -4.26 13.14
N GLN A 14 -0.91 -5.11 12.10
CA GLN A 14 -0.19 -4.85 10.86
C GLN A 14 -0.83 -3.64 10.19
N SER A 15 -0.35 -2.45 10.51
CA SER A 15 -0.87 -1.20 9.99
C SER A 15 -0.30 -0.90 8.61
N ILE A 16 -1.16 -0.37 7.75
CA ILE A 16 -0.73 0.25 6.50
C ILE A 16 -0.01 1.54 6.83
N GLU A 17 1.15 1.75 6.22
CA GLU A 17 1.89 3.00 6.35
C GLU A 17 1.84 3.77 5.03
N ILE A 18 1.55 5.06 5.12
CA ILE A 18 1.59 5.99 3.99
C ILE A 18 2.65 7.03 4.31
N PHE A 19 3.66 7.15 3.45
CA PHE A 19 4.79 8.02 3.74
C PHE A 19 5.40 8.62 2.47
N ARG A 20 6.21 9.66 2.63
CA ARG A 20 7.09 10.20 1.60
C ARG A 20 8.52 10.04 2.09
N CYS A 21 9.41 9.62 1.20
CA CYS A 21 10.83 9.63 1.54
C CYS A 21 11.31 11.08 1.69
N ALA A 22 12.07 11.34 2.73
CA ALA A 22 12.91 12.51 2.80
C ALA A 22 13.96 12.46 1.67
N GLY A 23 14.74 13.51 1.49
CA GLY A 23 15.76 13.53 0.47
C GLY A 23 16.42 14.88 0.32
N LEU A 24 17.39 14.95 -0.59
CA LEU A 24 18.15 16.15 -0.90
C LEU A 24 17.65 16.77 -2.21
N ASP A 25 17.31 18.05 -2.17
CA ASP A 25 17.05 18.86 -3.37
C ASP A 25 18.32 19.61 -3.77
N SER A 26 18.88 19.27 -4.94
CA SER A 26 20.06 19.94 -5.49
C SER A 26 19.73 21.16 -6.37
N GLY A 27 18.45 21.51 -6.48
CA GLY A 27 17.95 22.56 -7.38
C GLY A 27 17.72 22.09 -8.82
N ILE A 28 18.43 21.07 -9.30
CA ILE A 28 18.25 20.46 -10.62
C ILE A 28 17.65 19.05 -10.53
N ALA A 29 17.76 18.41 -9.36
CA ALA A 29 17.22 17.07 -9.11
C ALA A 29 16.93 16.88 -7.62
N PHE A 30 15.87 16.16 -7.34
CA PHE A 30 15.56 15.68 -5.99
C PHE A 30 16.01 14.23 -5.85
N PHE A 31 16.87 13.95 -4.89
CA PHE A 31 17.35 12.61 -4.55
C PHE A 31 16.64 12.15 -3.29
N SER A 32 15.70 11.22 -3.42
CA SER A 32 15.02 10.63 -2.25
C SER A 32 15.98 9.74 -1.47
N ASP A 33 15.78 9.69 -0.15
CA ASP A 33 16.45 8.70 0.68
C ASP A 33 16.08 7.28 0.22
N PRO A 34 17.03 6.33 0.29
CA PRO A 34 16.76 4.96 -0.07
C PRO A 34 15.78 4.31 0.91
N ILE A 35 14.91 3.46 0.40
CA ILE A 35 14.08 2.59 1.24
C ILE A 35 14.64 1.17 1.23
N PRO A 36 14.65 0.47 2.37
CA PRO A 36 15.10 -0.92 2.41
C PRO A 36 14.24 -1.79 1.51
N SER A 37 14.87 -2.63 0.69
CA SER A 37 14.20 -3.64 -0.13
C SER A 37 15.11 -4.81 -0.42
N HIS A 38 14.54 -6.01 -0.58
CA HIS A 38 15.27 -7.19 -1.04
C HIS A 38 15.15 -7.34 -2.55
N GLU A 39 14.04 -6.87 -3.13
CA GLU A 39 13.73 -6.93 -4.56
C GLU A 39 13.05 -5.64 -4.98
N THR A 40 13.26 -5.24 -6.22
CA THR A 40 12.55 -4.10 -6.82
C THR A 40 11.90 -4.55 -8.11
N LEU A 41 10.59 -4.39 -8.19
CA LEU A 41 9.78 -4.74 -9.34
C LEU A 41 9.15 -3.48 -9.93
N ILE A 42 9.03 -3.44 -11.24
CA ILE A 42 8.25 -2.44 -11.96
C ILE A 42 7.11 -3.18 -12.65
N ALA A 43 5.89 -2.70 -12.46
CA ALA A 43 4.70 -3.31 -13.03
C ALA A 43 3.80 -2.28 -13.70
N ASP A 44 3.27 -2.63 -14.85
CA ASP A 44 2.21 -1.89 -15.53
C ASP A 44 0.86 -2.48 -15.11
N VAL A 45 0.13 -1.72 -14.32
CA VAL A 45 -1.21 -2.08 -13.86
C VAL A 45 -2.23 -1.58 -14.87
N LYS A 46 -3.04 -2.50 -15.38
CA LYS A 46 -4.07 -2.24 -16.40
C LYS A 46 -5.46 -2.20 -15.77
N ALA A 47 -6.36 -1.50 -16.42
CA ALA A 47 -7.78 -1.49 -16.06
C ALA A 47 -8.41 -2.86 -16.34
N THR A 48 -8.41 -3.72 -15.35
CA THR A 48 -9.01 -5.05 -15.41
C THR A 48 -9.97 -5.21 -14.23
N PRO A 49 -11.21 -5.65 -14.44
CA PRO A 49 -12.10 -5.98 -13.35
C PRO A 49 -11.49 -7.05 -12.46
N HIS A 50 -11.47 -6.80 -11.16
CA HIS A 50 -10.99 -7.77 -10.18
C HIS A 50 -12.17 -8.51 -9.56
N ALA A 51 -12.13 -9.85 -9.60
CA ALA A 51 -13.12 -10.69 -8.91
C ALA A 51 -12.81 -10.85 -7.42
N GLU A 52 -11.55 -10.62 -7.03
CA GLU A 52 -11.04 -10.87 -5.68
C GLU A 52 -9.88 -9.92 -5.32
N LEU A 53 -9.58 -9.87 -4.04
CA LEU A 53 -8.35 -9.30 -3.52
C LEU A 53 -7.24 -10.36 -3.51
N PHE A 54 -6.02 -9.95 -3.22
CA PHE A 54 -4.92 -10.86 -2.92
C PHE A 54 -4.12 -10.36 -1.72
N CYS A 55 -3.32 -11.22 -1.12
CA CYS A 55 -2.31 -10.85 -0.14
C CYS A 55 -1.10 -11.76 -0.25
N HIS A 56 0.02 -11.31 0.29
CA HIS A 56 1.23 -12.11 0.44
C HIS A 56 1.36 -12.66 1.86
N ARG A 57 1.90 -13.87 2.02
CA ARG A 57 2.14 -14.48 3.34
C ARG A 57 3.39 -13.93 4.02
N TYR A 58 4.47 -13.78 3.23
CA TYR A 58 5.83 -13.50 3.71
C TYR A 58 6.46 -12.31 3.00
N GLN A 59 5.64 -11.44 2.41
CA GLN A 59 6.09 -10.28 1.69
C GLN A 59 5.40 -9.02 2.22
N THR A 60 6.18 -7.97 2.41
CA THR A 60 5.69 -6.60 2.54
C THR A 60 5.87 -5.92 1.19
N ASP A 61 4.79 -5.38 0.65
CA ASP A 61 4.83 -4.54 -0.55
C ASP A 61 5.07 -3.08 -0.16
N GLN A 62 5.94 -2.40 -0.88
CA GLN A 62 6.14 -0.96 -0.76
C GLN A 62 5.93 -0.36 -2.14
N LEU A 63 4.76 0.25 -2.35
CA LEU A 63 4.29 0.69 -3.67
C LEU A 63 4.37 2.20 -3.81
N MET A 64 4.85 2.66 -4.96
CA MET A 64 4.75 4.06 -5.40
C MET A 64 4.41 4.11 -6.89
N VAL A 65 3.59 5.07 -7.30
CA VAL A 65 3.25 5.29 -8.70
C VAL A 65 4.34 6.11 -9.38
N LEU A 66 4.93 5.55 -10.43
CA LEU A 66 5.93 6.21 -11.29
C LEU A 66 5.26 6.98 -12.42
N SER A 67 4.14 6.48 -12.95
CA SER A 67 3.38 7.11 -14.04
C SER A 67 1.90 6.83 -13.89
N GLY A 68 1.07 7.84 -14.17
CA GLY A 68 -0.38 7.72 -14.06
C GLY A 68 -0.92 7.83 -12.63
N SER A 69 -1.98 7.09 -12.36
CA SER A 69 -2.62 7.01 -11.04
C SER A 69 -3.34 5.68 -10.86
N LEU A 70 -3.44 5.20 -9.63
CA LEU A 70 -4.24 4.04 -9.26
C LEU A 70 -4.94 4.24 -7.92
N ASP A 71 -6.00 3.50 -7.72
CA ASP A 71 -6.70 3.38 -6.47
C ASP A 71 -6.36 2.05 -5.82
N LEU A 72 -5.67 2.10 -4.69
CA LEU A 72 -5.35 0.93 -3.89
C LEU A 72 -6.50 0.68 -2.91
N ILE A 73 -7.11 -0.50 -3.00
CA ILE A 73 -8.17 -0.94 -2.11
C ILE A 73 -7.56 -1.94 -1.13
N ILE A 74 -7.78 -1.72 0.15
CA ILE A 74 -7.26 -2.56 1.23
C ILE A 74 -8.42 -3.01 2.09
N LEU A 75 -8.46 -4.31 2.43
CA LEU A 75 -9.46 -4.86 3.33
C LEU A 75 -8.86 -5.09 4.71
N GLN A 76 -9.24 -4.26 5.68
CA GLN A 76 -8.89 -4.43 7.09
C GLN A 76 -10.10 -4.19 7.98
N ASN A 77 -10.19 -4.91 9.11
CA ASN A 77 -11.26 -4.75 10.09
C ASN A 77 -12.67 -4.83 9.46
N ARG A 78 -12.84 -5.70 8.46
CA ARG A 78 -14.09 -5.89 7.70
C ARG A 78 -14.57 -4.62 6.98
N ARG A 79 -13.65 -3.74 6.58
CA ARG A 79 -13.93 -2.50 5.84
C ARG A 79 -12.93 -2.32 4.74
N PHE A 80 -13.37 -1.74 3.63
CA PHE A 80 -12.46 -1.27 2.61
C PHE A 80 -11.88 0.08 3.01
N GLN A 81 -10.57 0.18 2.90
CA GLN A 81 -9.83 1.44 2.88
C GLN A 81 -9.45 1.74 1.45
N PHE A 82 -9.47 3.01 1.12
CA PHE A 82 -9.22 3.49 -0.23
C PHE A 82 -8.06 4.50 -0.19
N ILE A 83 -7.02 4.22 -0.97
CA ILE A 83 -5.84 5.07 -1.06
C ILE A 83 -5.60 5.39 -2.53
N ARG A 84 -5.76 6.66 -2.91
CA ARG A 84 -5.42 7.12 -4.24
C ARG A 84 -3.95 7.47 -4.33
N LEU A 85 -3.25 6.82 -5.22
CA LEU A 85 -1.85 7.06 -5.52
C LEU A 85 -1.71 7.74 -6.89
N LYS A 86 -0.96 8.82 -6.94
CA LYS A 86 -0.68 9.59 -8.16
C LYS A 86 0.82 9.82 -8.29
N GLN A 87 1.32 9.82 -9.51
CA GLN A 87 2.71 10.10 -9.83
C GLN A 87 3.25 11.36 -9.13
N LYS A 88 2.49 12.46 -9.19
CA LYS A 88 2.91 13.76 -8.62
C LYS A 88 3.08 13.78 -7.11
N ASP A 89 2.41 12.85 -6.41
CA ASP A 89 2.39 12.86 -4.94
C ASP A 89 3.64 12.20 -4.35
N ARG A 90 4.36 11.38 -5.14
CA ARG A 90 5.56 10.62 -4.72
C ARG A 90 5.36 9.93 -3.38
N THR A 91 4.15 9.42 -3.18
CA THR A 91 3.74 8.77 -1.92
C THR A 91 3.97 7.28 -2.02
N TRP A 92 4.60 6.72 -1.01
CA TRP A 92 4.77 5.30 -0.81
C TRP A 92 3.66 4.77 0.09
N VAL A 93 3.22 3.55 -0.20
CA VAL A 93 2.32 2.78 0.67
C VAL A 93 3.01 1.47 1.02
N ARG A 94 3.17 1.20 2.30
CA ARG A 94 3.69 -0.06 2.80
C ARG A 94 2.54 -0.94 3.27
N ILE A 95 2.43 -2.14 2.66
CA ILE A 95 1.38 -3.12 2.91
C ILE A 95 2.03 -4.33 3.57
N PRO A 96 1.78 -4.60 4.85
CA PRO A 96 2.32 -5.75 5.55
C PRO A 96 1.82 -7.08 4.98
N PRO A 97 2.49 -8.21 5.30
CA PRO A 97 2.02 -9.55 4.94
C PRO A 97 0.58 -9.79 5.41
N ARG A 98 -0.15 -10.62 4.67
CA ARG A 98 -1.52 -11.07 4.98
C ARG A 98 -2.59 -9.98 4.96
N VAL A 99 -2.27 -8.78 4.48
CA VAL A 99 -3.26 -7.72 4.29
C VAL A 99 -3.84 -7.82 2.89
N PRO A 100 -5.14 -8.16 2.74
CA PRO A 100 -5.77 -8.27 1.43
C PRO A 100 -5.89 -6.90 0.76
N HIS A 101 -5.48 -6.83 -0.50
CA HIS A 101 -5.52 -5.59 -1.28
C HIS A 101 -5.71 -5.87 -2.77
N ALA A 102 -6.06 -4.83 -3.52
CA ALA A 102 -6.09 -4.81 -4.98
C ALA A 102 -5.85 -3.39 -5.50
N ALA A 103 -5.36 -3.28 -6.72
CA ALA A 103 -5.22 -2.00 -7.43
C ALA A 103 -6.34 -1.86 -8.46
N ILE A 104 -7.02 -0.72 -8.47
CA ILE A 104 -8.03 -0.38 -9.47
C ILE A 104 -7.52 0.78 -10.30
N ILE A 105 -7.52 0.59 -11.62
CA ILE A 105 -7.23 1.63 -12.60
C ILE A 105 -8.54 2.18 -13.14
N ARG A 106 -8.65 3.50 -13.15
CA ARG A 106 -9.82 4.19 -13.70
C ARG A 106 -9.51 4.76 -15.08
N ASN A 107 -10.57 4.99 -15.86
CA ASN A 107 -10.50 5.66 -17.17
C ASN A 107 -9.63 4.94 -18.23
N GLY A 108 -9.50 3.63 -18.13
CA GLY A 108 -8.78 2.83 -19.13
C GLY A 108 -7.28 3.13 -19.27
N GLN A 109 -6.73 3.95 -18.37
CA GLN A 109 -5.31 4.28 -18.36
C GLN A 109 -4.48 3.15 -17.75
N ILE A 110 -3.19 3.14 -18.07
CA ILE A 110 -2.21 2.26 -17.43
C ILE A 110 -1.51 3.08 -16.35
N ALA A 111 -1.27 2.48 -15.19
CA ALA A 111 -0.38 3.05 -14.18
C ALA A 111 0.88 2.18 -14.07
N THR A 112 2.04 2.81 -14.14
CA THR A 112 3.32 2.16 -13.85
C THR A 112 3.64 2.35 -12.38
N VAL A 113 3.91 1.27 -11.68
CA VAL A 113 4.26 1.26 -10.26
C VAL A 113 5.62 0.64 -10.04
N VAL A 114 6.34 1.14 -9.04
CA VAL A 114 7.48 0.44 -8.45
C VAL A 114 7.01 -0.23 -7.17
N ASN A 115 7.42 -1.49 -6.98
CA ASN A 115 7.24 -2.23 -5.74
C ASN A 115 8.62 -2.59 -5.17
N ALA A 116 9.00 -1.96 -4.07
CA ALA A 116 10.21 -2.26 -3.31
C ALA A 116 9.87 -3.29 -2.23
N VAL A 117 10.13 -4.55 -2.51
CA VAL A 117 9.65 -5.69 -1.74
C VAL A 117 10.57 -6.02 -0.57
N LEU A 118 9.99 -6.23 0.62
CA LEU A 118 10.66 -6.82 1.76
C LEU A 118 10.19 -8.28 1.94
N ARG A 119 11.11 -9.21 1.88
CA ARG A 119 10.85 -10.64 2.10
C ARG A 119 11.04 -10.99 3.58
N HIS A 120 10.08 -11.73 4.12
CA HIS A 120 10.09 -12.26 5.51
C HIS A 120 10.22 -13.79 5.54
N GLY A 121 10.49 -14.41 4.40
CA GLY A 121 10.65 -15.84 4.23
C GLY A 121 11.20 -16.16 2.84
N PRO A 122 11.38 -17.45 2.53
CA PRO A 122 11.85 -17.88 1.23
C PRO A 122 10.84 -17.52 0.13
N VAL A 123 11.33 -17.40 -1.10
CA VAL A 123 10.48 -17.26 -2.28
C VAL A 123 9.68 -18.55 -2.44
N ASP A 124 8.35 -18.47 -2.36
CA ASP A 124 7.42 -19.60 -2.47
C ASP A 124 6.27 -19.19 -3.41
N PRO A 125 5.96 -19.97 -4.46
CA PRO A 125 4.79 -19.71 -5.32
C PRO A 125 3.47 -19.59 -4.55
N ARG A 126 3.37 -20.21 -3.35
CA ARG A 126 2.20 -20.13 -2.47
C ARG A 126 2.16 -18.85 -1.62
N ASP A 127 3.14 -17.96 -1.77
CA ASP A 127 3.17 -16.67 -1.07
C ASP A 127 2.01 -15.79 -1.51
N TYR A 128 1.71 -15.76 -2.80
CA TYR A 128 0.52 -15.10 -3.36
C TYR A 128 -0.75 -15.87 -2.99
N GLN A 129 -1.68 -15.20 -2.32
CA GLN A 129 -2.93 -15.80 -1.87
C GLN A 129 -4.14 -14.98 -2.34
N PRO A 130 -4.98 -15.54 -3.24
CA PRO A 130 -6.28 -14.97 -3.55
C PRO A 130 -7.15 -14.87 -2.30
N ARG A 131 -7.91 -13.79 -2.21
CA ARG A 131 -8.81 -13.48 -1.09
C ARG A 131 -10.19 -13.09 -1.63
N PRO A 132 -11.17 -13.99 -1.58
CA PRO A 132 -12.50 -13.68 -2.07
C PRO A 132 -13.10 -12.51 -1.28
N ILE A 133 -13.90 -11.70 -1.95
CA ILE A 133 -14.62 -10.60 -1.32
C ILE A 133 -15.66 -11.16 -0.35
N PRO A 134 -15.67 -10.74 0.92
CA PRO A 134 -16.72 -11.15 1.85
C PRO A 134 -18.11 -10.78 1.30
N ARG A 135 -19.06 -11.72 1.38
CA ARG A 135 -20.41 -11.55 0.82
C ARG A 135 -21.07 -10.24 1.26
N ALA A 136 -20.92 -9.87 2.53
CA ALA A 136 -21.47 -8.64 3.09
C ALA A 136 -20.86 -7.35 2.49
N LEU A 137 -19.65 -7.43 1.90
CA LEU A 137 -18.96 -6.29 1.30
C LEU A 137 -19.07 -6.27 -0.23
N MET A 138 -19.69 -7.27 -0.83
CA MET A 138 -19.83 -7.36 -2.28
C MET A 138 -20.51 -6.12 -2.92
N PRO A 139 -21.59 -5.55 -2.35
CA PRO A 139 -22.17 -4.34 -2.91
C PRO A 139 -21.20 -3.15 -2.92
N GLN A 140 -20.40 -2.98 -1.85
CA GLN A 140 -19.39 -1.94 -1.78
C GLN A 140 -18.26 -2.18 -2.80
N TRP A 141 -17.85 -3.44 -2.94
CA TRP A 141 -16.83 -3.83 -3.92
C TRP A 141 -17.25 -3.48 -5.35
N LEU A 142 -18.48 -3.85 -5.74
CA LEU A 142 -19.02 -3.53 -7.06
C LEU A 142 -19.13 -2.01 -7.28
N ALA A 143 -19.56 -1.27 -6.27
CA ALA A 143 -19.60 0.19 -6.33
C ALA A 143 -18.21 0.81 -6.50
N LEU A 144 -17.17 0.29 -5.85
CA LEU A 144 -15.79 0.77 -6.01
C LEU A 144 -15.24 0.54 -7.42
N GLN A 145 -15.68 -0.51 -8.12
CA GLN A 145 -15.26 -0.80 -9.49
C GLN A 145 -15.99 0.02 -10.54
N SER A 146 -17.22 0.46 -10.26
CA SER A 146 -18.12 1.10 -11.24
C SER A 146 -18.07 2.62 -11.23
N LEU A 147 -17.51 3.25 -10.20
CA LEU A 147 -17.64 4.70 -10.01
C LEU A 147 -16.32 5.46 -10.20
N ASP A 148 -16.43 6.66 -10.79
CA ASP A 148 -15.55 7.76 -10.43
C ASP A 148 -15.66 7.96 -8.91
N PRO A 149 -14.53 8.11 -8.19
CA PRO A 149 -14.55 8.08 -6.75
C PRO A 149 -15.48 9.18 -6.19
N PRO A 150 -16.26 8.88 -5.15
CA PRO A 150 -16.87 9.94 -4.38
C PRO A 150 -15.76 10.89 -3.91
N ASN A 151 -16.04 12.17 -3.99
CA ASN A 151 -15.14 13.26 -3.61
C ASN A 151 -14.80 13.16 -2.11
N GLN A 152 -13.91 12.20 -1.75
CA GLN A 152 -13.43 12.05 -0.38
C GLN A 152 -12.22 12.96 -0.22
N SER A 153 -12.39 14.00 0.58
CA SER A 153 -11.32 14.87 1.03
C SER A 153 -10.18 14.00 1.59
N CYS A 154 -9.00 14.15 1.02
CA CYS A 154 -7.79 13.52 1.54
C CYS A 154 -7.65 13.85 3.02
N ALA A 155 -7.65 12.83 3.87
CA ALA A 155 -7.16 13.00 5.22
C ALA A 155 -5.74 13.58 5.11
N ALA A 156 -5.52 14.74 5.71
CA ALA A 156 -4.24 15.43 5.67
C ALA A 156 -3.15 14.49 6.19
N VAL A 157 -2.15 14.23 5.36
CA VAL A 157 -0.94 13.52 5.78
C VAL A 157 -0.26 14.40 6.83
N PRO A 158 0.01 13.91 8.05
CA PRO A 158 0.71 14.69 9.05
C PRO A 158 2.10 15.04 8.51
N THR A 159 2.37 16.33 8.34
CA THR A 159 3.69 16.84 8.03
C THR A 159 4.54 16.73 9.30
N HIS A 160 5.54 15.87 9.29
CA HIS A 160 6.56 15.89 10.34
C HIS A 160 7.32 17.22 10.28
N PRO A 161 7.59 17.85 11.42
CA PRO A 161 8.37 19.09 11.44
C PRO A 161 9.79 18.81 10.92
N THR A 162 10.24 19.67 10.02
CA THR A 162 11.63 19.70 9.56
C THR A 162 12.54 19.95 10.76
N ALA A 163 13.45 19.01 11.02
CA ALA A 163 14.55 19.26 11.95
C ALA A 163 15.46 20.32 11.32
N GLU A 164 15.50 21.48 11.93
CA GLU A 164 16.52 22.51 11.63
C GLU A 164 17.86 21.98 12.13
N TRP A 165 18.78 21.77 11.20
CA TRP A 165 20.19 21.55 11.51
C TRP A 165 20.89 22.89 11.47
N GLY A 166 21.23 23.40 12.68
CA GLY A 166 22.16 24.51 12.86
C GLY A 166 23.62 24.09 12.71
#